data_bb4658e4bfdfb75c9155cd82f9545e24
#
_entry.id   bb4658e4bfdfb75c9155cd82f9545e24
#
_cell.length_a   1.000
_cell.length_b   1.000
_cell.length_c   1.000
_cell.angle_alpha   90.00
_cell.angle_beta   90.00
_cell.angle_gamma   90.00
#
_symmetry.space_group_name_H-M   'P 1'
#
loop_
_entity.id
_entity.type
_entity.pdbx_description
1 polymer ?
#
loop_
_entity_poly.entity_id
_entity_poly.type
_entity_poly.pdbx_seq_one_letter_code
_entity_poly.pdbx_strand_id
1 'polypeptide(L)'
;MRNEQVEIFSDQTNAAVMRHPGRRFPGLLIQGDTLASLCSIADEACREVGRGAPGFSEVNEIRNALRGLLDHYKRTLDEHGVPVPFSE
;
A
#
# COMPACT_ATOMS: atom_id res chain seq x y z
N MET A 1 -17.55 2.41 -9.73
CA MET A 1 -16.51 1.57 -10.39
C MET A 1 -16.64 1.70 -11.89
N ARG A 2 -15.54 1.73 -12.57
CA ARG A 2 -15.53 1.75 -14.03
C ARG A 2 -14.45 0.80 -14.54
N ASN A 3 -14.61 0.36 -15.78
CA ASN A 3 -13.67 -0.55 -16.42
C ASN A 3 -12.89 0.21 -17.49
N GLU A 4 -11.58 0.15 -17.43
CA GLU A 4 -10.68 0.76 -18.41
C GLU A 4 -9.51 -0.17 -18.69
N GLN A 5 -8.92 -0.02 -19.86
CA GLN A 5 -7.73 -0.80 -20.21
C GLN A 5 -6.50 -0.15 -19.59
N VAL A 6 -5.58 -0.99 -19.09
CA VAL A 6 -4.29 -0.55 -18.56
C VAL A 6 -3.18 -1.28 -19.31
N GLU A 7 -2.00 -0.65 -19.37
CA GLU A 7 -0.82 -1.29 -19.95
C GLU A 7 -0.12 -2.08 -18.85
N ILE A 8 0.06 -3.37 -19.05
CA ILE A 8 0.75 -4.25 -18.11
C ILE A 8 2.14 -4.55 -18.67
N PHE A 9 3.17 -4.07 -17.97
CA PHE A 9 4.56 -4.29 -18.38
C PHE A 9 5.12 -5.58 -17.80
N SER A 10 4.72 -5.94 -16.60
CA SER A 10 5.14 -7.18 -15.95
C SER A 10 4.13 -7.57 -14.87
N ASP A 11 3.84 -8.85 -14.78
CA ASP A 11 3.04 -9.44 -13.71
C ASP A 11 3.70 -10.71 -13.16
N GLN A 12 5.02 -10.78 -13.25
CA GLN A 12 5.79 -11.96 -12.85
C GLN A 12 5.94 -12.09 -11.33
N THR A 13 5.67 -11.02 -10.59
CA THR A 13 5.69 -11.04 -9.12
C THR A 13 4.32 -10.65 -8.58
N ASN A 14 4.19 -10.64 -7.26
CA ASN A 14 2.95 -10.20 -6.63
C ASN A 14 2.66 -8.72 -6.85
N ALA A 15 3.66 -7.94 -7.25
CA ALA A 15 3.48 -6.53 -7.59
C ALA A 15 3.58 -6.38 -9.10
N ALA A 16 2.49 -6.00 -9.74
CA ALA A 16 2.46 -5.81 -11.18
C ALA A 16 2.97 -4.41 -11.55
N VAL A 17 3.76 -4.32 -12.61
CA VAL A 17 4.18 -3.04 -13.18
C VAL A 17 3.20 -2.68 -14.27
N MET A 18 2.49 -1.56 -14.12
CA MET A 18 1.43 -1.21 -15.03
C MET A 18 1.27 0.31 -15.09
N ARG A 19 0.65 0.79 -16.16
CA ARG A 19 0.33 2.21 -16.29
C ARG A 19 -1.17 2.41 -16.33
N HIS A 20 -1.66 3.17 -15.38
CA HIS A 20 -3.07 3.56 -15.32
C HIS A 20 -3.35 4.57 -16.43
N PRO A 21 -4.54 4.53 -17.08
CA PRO A 21 -4.89 5.53 -18.09
C PRO A 21 -4.79 6.94 -17.52
N GLY A 22 -4.23 7.85 -18.31
CA GLY A 22 -4.03 9.22 -17.89
C GLY A 22 -2.79 9.48 -17.07
N ARG A 23 -2.05 8.45 -16.69
CA ARG A 23 -0.78 8.61 -15.96
C ARG A 23 0.38 8.58 -16.95
N ARG A 24 1.36 9.46 -16.72
CA ARG A 24 2.52 9.55 -17.58
C ARG A 24 3.48 8.38 -17.39
N PHE A 25 3.67 7.96 -16.15
CA PHE A 25 4.64 6.93 -15.80
C PHE A 25 3.95 5.69 -15.29
N PRO A 26 4.54 4.50 -15.56
CA PRO A 26 4.06 3.27 -14.92
C PRO A 26 4.23 3.32 -13.41
N GLY A 27 3.42 2.55 -12.71
CA GLY A 27 3.51 2.38 -11.28
C GLY A 27 3.44 0.91 -10.92
N LEU A 28 3.31 0.64 -9.63
CA LEU A 28 3.20 -0.71 -9.12
C LEU A 28 1.79 -0.93 -8.55
N LEU A 29 1.23 -2.09 -8.85
CA LEU A 29 0.01 -2.56 -8.18
C LEU A 29 0.45 -3.50 -7.06
N ILE A 30 0.17 -3.14 -5.82
CA ILE A 30 0.50 -3.95 -4.65
C ILE A 30 -0.80 -4.52 -4.10
N GLN A 31 -0.82 -5.84 -3.84
CA GLN A 31 -1.99 -6.48 -3.29
C GLN A 31 -2.28 -5.96 -1.88
N GLY A 32 -3.58 -5.91 -1.51
CA GLY A 32 -4.00 -5.35 -0.23
C GLY A 32 -3.45 -6.09 0.98
N ASP A 33 -3.34 -7.42 0.91
CA ASP A 33 -2.77 -8.21 2.01
C ASP A 33 -1.27 -7.93 2.18
N THR A 34 -0.55 -7.75 1.08
CA THR A 34 0.87 -7.37 1.12
C THR A 34 1.02 -5.98 1.75
N LEU A 35 0.16 -5.04 1.37
CA LEU A 35 0.19 -3.70 1.95
C LEU A 35 -0.08 -3.73 3.45
N ALA A 36 -1.04 -4.53 3.90
CA ALA A 36 -1.33 -4.70 5.33
C ALA A 36 -0.13 -5.27 6.07
N SER A 37 0.57 -6.25 5.49
CA SER A 37 1.79 -6.80 6.08
C SER A 37 2.88 -5.76 6.21
N LEU A 38 3.07 -4.94 5.19
CA LEU A 38 4.07 -3.87 5.23
C LEU A 38 3.75 -2.85 6.31
N CYS A 39 2.48 -2.52 6.51
CA CYS A 39 2.07 -1.63 7.60
C CYS A 39 2.41 -2.21 8.96
N SER A 40 2.16 -3.51 9.16
CA SER A 40 2.49 -4.19 10.42
C SER A 40 3.99 -4.19 10.68
N ILE A 41 4.80 -4.43 9.65
CA ILE A 41 6.26 -4.40 9.77
C ILE A 41 6.73 -2.99 10.13
N ALA A 42 6.16 -1.97 9.50
CA ALA A 42 6.52 -0.58 9.78
C ALA A 42 6.14 -0.18 11.19
N ASP A 43 4.97 -0.61 11.69
CA ASP A 43 4.57 -0.38 13.08
C ASP A 43 5.56 -1.00 14.05
N GLU A 44 5.99 -2.25 13.78
CA GLU A 44 6.96 -2.94 14.61
C GLU A 44 8.31 -2.21 14.62
N ALA A 45 8.77 -1.76 13.43
CA ALA A 45 10.01 -1.02 13.32
C ALA A 45 9.98 0.27 14.14
N CYS A 46 8.86 0.97 14.14
CA CYS A 46 8.69 2.18 14.93
C CYS A 46 8.76 1.89 16.43
N ARG A 47 8.15 0.79 16.87
CA ARG A 47 8.22 0.38 18.29
C ARG A 47 9.65 0.04 18.71
N GLU A 48 10.38 -0.68 17.86
CA GLU A 48 11.74 -1.10 18.17
C GLU A 48 12.73 0.05 18.18
N VAL A 49 12.61 0.97 17.22
CA VAL A 49 13.48 2.15 17.17
C VAL A 49 13.19 3.08 18.36
N GLY A 50 11.91 3.35 18.60
CA GLY A 50 11.49 4.19 19.73
C GLY A 50 11.60 5.68 19.44
N ARG A 51 10.68 6.45 20.04
CA ARG A 51 10.65 7.89 19.87
C ARG A 51 11.92 8.53 20.42
N GLY A 52 12.43 9.53 19.69
CA GLY A 52 13.63 10.23 20.09
C GLY A 52 14.93 9.55 19.70
N ALA A 53 14.89 8.31 19.21
CA ALA A 53 16.07 7.61 18.75
C ALA A 53 16.46 8.05 17.34
N PRO A 54 17.74 7.96 16.98
CA PRO A 54 18.15 8.23 15.60
C PRO A 54 17.42 7.30 14.63
N GLY A 55 16.92 7.86 13.53
CA GLY A 55 16.19 7.11 12.53
C GLY A 55 14.70 7.00 12.77
N PHE A 56 14.19 7.40 13.95
CA PHE A 56 12.76 7.27 14.23
C PHE A 56 11.92 8.10 13.28
N SER A 57 12.30 9.34 12.98
CA SER A 57 11.47 10.19 12.13
C SER A 57 11.33 9.62 10.72
N GLU A 58 12.38 9.00 10.20
CA GLU A 58 12.36 8.36 8.88
C GLU A 58 11.44 7.13 8.87
N VAL A 59 11.57 6.25 9.86
CA VAL A 59 10.70 5.06 9.95
C VAL A 59 9.25 5.47 10.15
N ASN A 60 9.03 6.49 10.97
CA ASN A 60 7.69 6.98 11.24
C ASN A 60 7.05 7.58 9.98
N GLU A 61 7.84 8.26 9.16
CA GLU A 61 7.35 8.80 7.90
C GLU A 61 6.92 7.68 6.94
N ILE A 62 7.73 6.63 6.85
CA ILE A 62 7.40 5.46 6.03
C ILE A 62 6.12 4.80 6.55
N ARG A 63 6.03 4.60 7.87
CA ARG A 63 4.83 4.02 8.47
C ARG A 63 3.59 4.82 8.15
N ASN A 64 3.66 6.14 8.28
CA ASN A 64 2.51 7.00 8.02
C ASN A 64 2.11 6.97 6.55
N ALA A 65 3.07 6.92 5.63
CA ALA A 65 2.80 6.80 4.20
C ALA A 65 2.08 5.49 3.88
N LEU A 66 2.59 4.37 4.40
CA LEU A 66 1.97 3.06 4.19
C LEU A 66 0.57 3.00 4.81
N ARG A 67 0.42 3.55 6.01
CA ARG A 67 -0.88 3.58 6.70
C ARG A 67 -1.89 4.39 5.92
N GLY A 68 -1.48 5.53 5.35
CA GLY A 68 -2.36 6.33 4.51
C GLY A 68 -2.86 5.57 3.29
N LEU A 69 -1.97 4.80 2.65
CA LEU A 69 -2.34 3.97 1.51
C LEU A 69 -3.32 2.87 1.93
N LEU A 70 -3.06 2.22 3.06
CA LEU A 70 -3.94 1.15 3.56
C LEU A 70 -5.31 1.69 3.94
N ASP A 71 -5.37 2.84 4.59
CA ASP A 71 -6.65 3.45 4.98
C ASP A 71 -7.47 3.82 3.75
N HIS A 72 -6.83 4.36 2.73
CA HIS A 72 -7.50 4.66 1.47
C HIS A 72 -8.05 3.39 0.82
N TYR A 73 -7.25 2.33 0.79
CA TYR A 73 -7.64 1.04 0.24
C TYR A 73 -8.86 0.47 0.97
N LYS A 74 -8.81 0.43 2.31
CA LYS A 74 -9.90 -0.12 3.12
C LYS A 74 -11.19 0.68 2.94
N ARG A 75 -11.09 2.00 2.94
CA ARG A 75 -12.24 2.87 2.78
C ARG A 75 -12.88 2.69 1.41
N THR A 76 -12.07 2.56 0.37
CA THR A 76 -12.57 2.36 -1.00
C THR A 76 -13.30 1.02 -1.12
N LEU A 77 -12.72 -0.06 -0.57
CA LEU A 77 -13.38 -1.37 -0.58
C LEU A 77 -14.71 -1.32 0.18
N ASP A 78 -14.73 -0.65 1.33
CA ASP A 78 -15.94 -0.52 2.12
C ASP A 78 -17.04 0.20 1.34
N GLU A 79 -16.70 1.26 0.64
CA GLU A 79 -17.65 2.00 -0.20
C GLU A 79 -18.26 1.14 -1.30
N HIS A 80 -17.53 0.15 -1.77
CA HIS A 80 -17.99 -0.75 -2.85
C HIS A 80 -18.48 -2.10 -2.35
N GLY A 81 -18.57 -2.30 -1.03
CA GLY A 81 -19.05 -3.54 -0.46
C GLY A 81 -18.12 -4.73 -0.68
N VAL A 82 -16.83 -4.48 -0.90
CA VAL A 82 -15.83 -5.52 -1.13
C VAL A 82 -15.10 -5.80 0.19
N PRO A 83 -15.05 -7.07 0.64
CA PRO A 83 -14.32 -7.37 1.88
C PRO A 83 -12.81 -7.23 1.69
N VAL A 84 -12.13 -6.85 2.78
CA VAL A 84 -10.67 -6.79 2.76
C VAL A 84 -10.07 -8.19 2.81
N PRO A 85 -8.88 -8.41 2.20
CA PRO A 85 -8.27 -9.74 2.11
C PRO A 85 -7.40 -10.10 3.32
N PHE A 86 -7.63 -9.49 4.48
CA PHE A 86 -6.82 -9.71 5.68
C PHE A 86 -7.68 -9.51 6.92
N SER A 87 -7.19 -10.00 8.05
CA SER A 87 -7.84 -9.78 9.34
C SER A 87 -7.48 -8.41 9.89
N GLU A 88 -8.47 -7.75 10.47
CA GLU A 88 -8.27 -6.44 11.08
C GLU A 88 -8.18 -6.53 12.59
#